data_b35d68ec4eef2f7cc452b6cba76c0db9
#
_entry.id   b35d68ec4eef2f7cc452b6cba76c0db9
#
_cell.length_a   1.000
_cell.length_b   1.000
_cell.length_c   1.000
_cell.angle_alpha   90.00
_cell.angle_beta   90.00
_cell.angle_gamma   90.00
#
_symmetry.space_group_name_H-M   'P 1'
#
loop_
_entity.id
_entity.type
_entity.pdbx_description
1 polymer ?
#
loop_
_entity_poly.entity_id
_entity_poly.type
_entity_poly.pdbx_seq_one_letter_code
_entity_poly.pdbx_strand_id
1 'polypeptide(L)'
;MPRARYEPLNVFLNSRLVGQLRRDVSGAISFKYDQSWLDWEFVLPVSLSLPLRQQAYSGAAVIAVFDNLLPDNDHLRRQIAARTRAEGIDAYSLLGAIGHDCVGALQFLPQNIEPGPAGAIEGDPIDDDHIAQIIEGLTTTPLGVTEDESFRISIAGAQEKTAFLYRRGKWYKPRGTAATTHIFKPSIGKLPNGMDLSHSVENEYFCLKLIAALGIETAKPQIMTFGKRRVLVVERFDRRWTADGRLLRLPQEDCCQALSISPVQKYQSDGGPGIVQILQLLRGSDDPLADQRVFLKANIVFWLMGATDGHAKNFSVFLRPGGRFRLTPLYDVISAQPSVDSKQLLWKNFRLAMSFGTKPHYSIRQVGPRHFFQTAALAGIGKDVVPSIIEGLRDEVVVAVDHVKRGLPSGFPGKIADSISNGTKRRLQILESGDQEESH
;
A
#
# COMPACT_ATOMS: atom_id res chain seq x y z
N MET A 1 -33.47 -24.45 15.34
CA MET A 1 -32.88 -23.15 15.66
C MET A 1 -33.07 -22.22 14.46
N PRO A 2 -33.51 -20.97 14.62
CA PRO A 2 -33.54 -20.03 13.49
C PRO A 2 -32.12 -19.88 12.94
N ARG A 3 -31.96 -20.01 11.63
CA ARG A 3 -30.67 -19.80 10.95
C ARG A 3 -30.26 -18.35 11.16
N ALA A 4 -29.03 -18.12 11.67
CA ALA A 4 -28.50 -16.78 11.83
C ALA A 4 -28.59 -16.05 10.47
N ARG A 5 -29.30 -14.95 10.43
CA ARG A 5 -29.44 -14.12 9.22
C ARG A 5 -28.45 -12.97 9.39
N TYR A 6 -27.36 -13.00 8.63
CA TYR A 6 -26.38 -11.89 8.66
C TYR A 6 -26.99 -10.68 7.96
N GLU A 7 -26.94 -9.51 8.63
CA GLU A 7 -27.40 -8.25 8.05
C GLU A 7 -26.42 -7.77 6.97
N PRO A 8 -26.92 -7.33 5.80
CA PRO A 8 -26.04 -6.77 4.78
C PRO A 8 -25.25 -5.58 5.29
N LEU A 9 -23.99 -5.43 4.86
CA LEU A 9 -23.23 -4.21 5.03
C LEU A 9 -23.45 -3.30 3.83
N ASN A 10 -23.88 -2.08 4.08
CA ASN A 10 -23.93 -1.05 3.06
C ASN A 10 -22.49 -0.57 2.74
N VAL A 11 -22.16 -0.51 1.47
CA VAL A 11 -20.87 -0.03 0.98
C VAL A 11 -21.06 1.37 0.42
N PHE A 12 -20.35 2.33 0.99
CA PHE A 12 -20.43 3.74 0.58
C PHE A 12 -19.12 4.23 -0.01
N LEU A 13 -19.23 5.27 -0.82
CA LEU A 13 -18.14 6.09 -1.33
C LEU A 13 -18.53 7.55 -1.21
N ASN A 14 -17.84 8.30 -0.33
CA ASN A 14 -18.15 9.70 -0.03
C ASN A 14 -19.66 9.93 0.19
N SER A 15 -20.25 9.14 1.09
CA SER A 15 -21.66 9.16 1.49
C SER A 15 -22.67 8.70 0.43
N ARG A 16 -22.23 8.26 -0.74
CA ARG A 16 -23.11 7.67 -1.74
C ARG A 16 -23.11 6.16 -1.64
N LEU A 17 -24.28 5.55 -1.62
CA LEU A 17 -24.42 4.09 -1.59
C LEU A 17 -23.93 3.49 -2.91
N VAL A 18 -22.92 2.63 -2.82
CA VAL A 18 -22.31 1.91 -3.95
C VAL A 18 -22.98 0.56 -4.16
N GLY A 19 -23.32 -0.12 -3.06
CA GLY A 19 -23.88 -1.45 -3.09
C GLY A 19 -23.90 -2.11 -1.72
N GLN A 20 -24.06 -3.42 -1.70
CA GLN A 20 -24.12 -4.20 -0.47
C GLN A 20 -23.20 -5.40 -0.50
N LEU A 21 -22.45 -5.58 0.59
CA LEU A 21 -21.70 -6.79 0.90
C LEU A 21 -22.56 -7.68 1.78
N ARG A 22 -22.80 -8.92 1.36
CA ARG A 22 -23.67 -9.88 2.06
C ARG A 22 -22.91 -11.16 2.38
N ARG A 23 -23.25 -11.74 3.52
CA ARG A 23 -22.84 -13.09 3.92
C ARG A 23 -24.09 -13.96 4.03
N ASP A 24 -24.05 -15.12 3.43
CA ASP A 24 -25.13 -16.08 3.57
C ASP A 24 -24.90 -17.05 4.75
N VAL A 25 -25.87 -17.92 4.99
CA VAL A 25 -25.83 -18.90 6.09
C VAL A 25 -24.74 -19.98 5.91
N SER A 26 -24.17 -20.12 4.73
CA SER A 26 -23.04 -21.00 4.44
C SER A 26 -21.70 -20.32 4.72
N GLY A 27 -21.71 -19.00 4.96
CA GLY A 27 -20.52 -18.17 5.10
C GLY A 27 -20.03 -17.59 3.77
N ALA A 28 -20.68 -17.87 2.64
CA ALA A 28 -20.29 -17.32 1.36
C ALA A 28 -20.59 -15.82 1.29
N ILE A 29 -19.62 -15.08 0.75
CA ILE A 29 -19.68 -13.62 0.63
C ILE A 29 -20.06 -13.26 -0.81
N SER A 30 -20.97 -12.28 -0.95
CA SER A 30 -21.39 -11.72 -2.24
C SER A 30 -21.47 -10.21 -2.18
N PHE A 31 -21.23 -9.56 -3.31
CA PHE A 31 -21.35 -8.12 -3.48
C PHE A 31 -22.32 -7.81 -4.63
N LYS A 32 -23.20 -6.85 -4.44
CA LYS A 32 -24.10 -6.36 -5.46
C LYS A 32 -24.10 -4.84 -5.48
N TYR A 33 -23.89 -4.26 -6.68
CA TYR A 33 -24.05 -2.82 -6.87
C TYR A 33 -25.49 -2.39 -6.65
N ASP A 34 -25.66 -1.20 -6.06
CA ASP A 34 -26.98 -0.55 -5.96
C ASP A 34 -27.37 0.04 -7.31
N GLN A 35 -28.67 0.02 -7.63
CA GLN A 35 -29.16 0.56 -8.89
C GLN A 35 -28.91 2.07 -9.00
N SER A 36 -29.05 2.82 -7.91
CA SER A 36 -28.79 4.27 -7.89
C SER A 36 -27.32 4.62 -8.14
N TRP A 37 -26.40 3.67 -7.83
CA TRP A 37 -25.00 3.80 -8.19
C TRP A 37 -24.76 3.54 -9.66
N LEU A 38 -25.39 2.47 -10.21
CA LEU A 38 -25.25 2.11 -11.63
C LEU A 38 -25.82 3.19 -12.57
N ASP A 39 -26.86 3.89 -12.14
CA ASP A 39 -27.50 4.96 -12.90
C ASP A 39 -26.80 6.32 -12.76
N TRP A 40 -25.74 6.41 -11.93
CA TRP A 40 -25.04 7.66 -11.71
C TRP A 40 -24.05 7.96 -12.83
N GLU A 41 -24.08 9.19 -13.33
CA GLU A 41 -23.23 9.67 -14.45
C GLU A 41 -21.70 9.51 -14.17
N PHE A 42 -21.26 9.63 -12.90
CA PHE A 42 -19.84 9.46 -12.52
C PHE A 42 -19.55 8.09 -11.90
N VAL A 43 -20.35 7.09 -12.26
CA VAL A 43 -20.19 5.73 -11.76
C VAL A 43 -18.80 5.16 -12.05
N LEU A 44 -18.25 4.46 -11.07
CA LEU A 44 -17.00 3.72 -11.22
C LEU A 44 -17.11 2.36 -10.49
N PRO A 45 -16.35 1.35 -10.91
CA PRO A 45 -16.35 0.06 -10.21
C PRO A 45 -15.65 0.18 -8.85
N VAL A 46 -16.01 -0.67 -7.89
CA VAL A 46 -15.31 -0.80 -6.61
C VAL A 46 -13.92 -1.43 -6.77
N SER A 47 -13.73 -2.16 -7.86
CA SER A 47 -12.48 -2.78 -8.29
C SER A 47 -12.55 -3.05 -9.80
N LEU A 48 -11.41 -3.03 -10.49
CA LEU A 48 -11.29 -3.45 -11.90
C LEU A 48 -11.69 -4.92 -12.08
N SER A 49 -11.52 -5.75 -11.04
CA SER A 49 -11.94 -7.16 -11.05
C SER A 49 -13.43 -7.37 -10.75
N LEU A 50 -14.15 -6.31 -10.36
CA LEU A 50 -15.61 -6.31 -10.16
C LEU A 50 -16.28 -5.22 -11.02
N PRO A 51 -16.25 -5.32 -12.37
CA PRO A 51 -16.80 -4.31 -13.26
C PRO A 51 -18.30 -4.09 -13.01
N LEU A 52 -18.82 -2.94 -13.45
CA LEU A 52 -20.21 -2.54 -13.22
C LEU A 52 -21.20 -3.50 -13.85
N ARG A 53 -22.12 -4.06 -13.07
CA ARG A 53 -23.23 -4.91 -13.55
C ARG A 53 -24.36 -5.01 -12.50
N GLN A 54 -25.57 -5.36 -12.95
CA GLN A 54 -26.73 -5.53 -12.05
C GLN A 54 -26.70 -6.85 -11.25
N GLN A 55 -26.07 -7.91 -11.82
CA GLN A 55 -25.97 -9.21 -11.15
C GLN A 55 -24.97 -9.16 -10.01
N ALA A 56 -25.26 -9.88 -8.93
CA ALA A 56 -24.34 -10.01 -7.83
C ALA A 56 -23.04 -10.73 -8.22
N TYR A 57 -21.95 -10.33 -7.60
CA TYR A 57 -20.69 -11.05 -7.58
C TYR A 57 -20.64 -12.00 -6.41
N SER A 58 -19.97 -13.14 -6.55
CA SER A 58 -19.75 -14.12 -5.50
C SER A 58 -18.43 -14.86 -5.69
N GLY A 59 -17.99 -15.56 -4.64
CA GLY A 59 -16.81 -16.41 -4.70
C GLY A 59 -15.47 -15.65 -4.57
N ALA A 60 -14.42 -16.21 -5.13
CA ALA A 60 -13.04 -15.81 -4.90
C ALA A 60 -12.75 -14.33 -5.25
N ALA A 61 -13.35 -13.81 -6.32
CA ALA A 61 -13.13 -12.42 -6.73
C ALA A 61 -13.63 -11.40 -5.68
N VAL A 62 -14.80 -11.65 -5.09
CA VAL A 62 -15.36 -10.81 -4.02
C VAL A 62 -14.46 -10.86 -2.78
N ILE A 63 -14.07 -12.08 -2.39
CA ILE A 63 -13.17 -12.27 -1.24
C ILE A 63 -11.85 -11.54 -1.49
N ALA A 64 -11.22 -11.73 -2.65
CA ALA A 64 -9.97 -11.09 -2.99
C ALA A 64 -10.03 -9.56 -2.89
N VAL A 65 -11.09 -8.93 -3.40
CA VAL A 65 -11.22 -7.46 -3.36
C VAL A 65 -11.34 -6.95 -1.92
N PHE A 66 -12.23 -7.52 -1.13
CA PHE A 66 -12.54 -6.98 0.19
C PHE A 66 -11.57 -7.43 1.28
N ASP A 67 -10.99 -8.62 1.17
CA ASP A 67 -9.99 -9.12 2.12
C ASP A 67 -8.66 -8.35 2.04
N ASN A 68 -8.31 -7.82 0.85
CA ASN A 68 -7.14 -6.97 0.67
C ASN A 68 -7.23 -5.60 1.37
N LEU A 69 -8.41 -5.17 1.80
CA LEU A 69 -8.60 -3.95 2.61
C LEU A 69 -8.20 -4.12 4.07
N LEU A 70 -8.00 -5.36 4.52
CA LEU A 70 -7.73 -5.72 5.92
C LEU A 70 -6.24 -5.92 6.18
N PRO A 71 -5.81 -5.88 7.46
CA PRO A 71 -4.48 -6.33 7.84
C PRO A 71 -4.20 -7.77 7.38
N ASP A 72 -2.96 -8.03 6.91
CA ASP A 72 -2.58 -9.33 6.34
C ASP A 72 -2.30 -10.41 7.41
N ASN A 73 -2.09 -10.00 8.67
CA ASN A 73 -1.67 -10.89 9.74
C ASN A 73 -2.88 -11.44 10.52
N ASP A 74 -3.06 -12.75 10.52
CA ASP A 74 -4.14 -13.42 11.24
C ASP A 74 -4.15 -13.17 12.76
N HIS A 75 -2.97 -13.04 13.39
CA HIS A 75 -2.90 -12.70 14.82
C HIS A 75 -3.49 -11.31 15.06
N LEU A 76 -3.12 -10.34 14.23
CA LEU A 76 -3.65 -8.98 14.28
C LEU A 76 -5.17 -8.96 14.04
N ARG A 77 -5.66 -9.74 13.06
CA ARG A 77 -7.11 -9.88 12.80
C ARG A 77 -7.86 -10.45 13.99
N ARG A 78 -7.33 -11.48 14.67
CA ARG A 78 -7.94 -12.04 15.89
C ARG A 78 -7.98 -11.02 17.02
N GLN A 79 -6.92 -10.25 17.22
CA GLN A 79 -6.91 -9.20 18.23
C GLN A 79 -7.95 -8.12 17.92
N ILE A 80 -8.07 -7.70 16.66
CA ILE A 80 -9.10 -6.74 16.24
C ILE A 80 -10.49 -7.31 16.47
N ALA A 81 -10.75 -8.56 16.04
CA ALA A 81 -12.04 -9.21 16.23
C ALA A 81 -12.44 -9.28 17.71
N ALA A 82 -11.50 -9.67 18.57
CA ALA A 82 -11.74 -9.71 20.03
C ALA A 82 -12.06 -8.33 20.61
N ARG A 83 -11.36 -7.27 20.17
CA ARG A 83 -11.55 -5.88 20.64
C ARG A 83 -12.83 -5.24 20.14
N THR A 84 -13.28 -5.60 18.95
CA THR A 84 -14.46 -5.02 18.31
C THR A 84 -15.70 -5.90 18.46
N ARG A 85 -15.57 -7.06 19.10
CA ARG A 85 -16.62 -8.11 19.18
C ARG A 85 -17.11 -8.55 17.79
N ALA A 86 -16.20 -8.53 16.79
CA ALA A 86 -16.54 -9.07 15.47
C ALA A 86 -16.77 -10.57 15.56
N GLU A 87 -17.73 -11.10 14.80
CA GLU A 87 -18.10 -12.52 14.81
C GLU A 87 -16.99 -13.46 14.29
N GLY A 88 -16.06 -12.92 13.49
CA GLY A 88 -14.97 -13.67 12.90
C GLY A 88 -13.85 -12.77 12.37
N ILE A 89 -12.86 -13.41 11.73
CA ILE A 89 -11.69 -12.72 11.14
C ILE A 89 -11.77 -12.60 9.60
N ASP A 90 -12.89 -13.07 9.03
CA ASP A 90 -13.17 -12.95 7.59
C ASP A 90 -13.48 -11.50 7.17
N ALA A 91 -13.45 -11.25 5.86
CA ALA A 91 -13.62 -9.91 5.31
C ALA A 91 -14.95 -9.25 5.71
N TYR A 92 -16.06 -10.01 5.68
CA TYR A 92 -17.36 -9.47 6.05
C TYR A 92 -17.41 -9.03 7.53
N SER A 93 -16.97 -9.92 8.45
CA SER A 93 -17.00 -9.67 9.89
C SER A 93 -16.11 -8.50 10.29
N LEU A 94 -14.87 -8.44 9.77
CA LEU A 94 -13.95 -7.36 10.13
C LEU A 94 -14.30 -6.04 9.46
N LEU A 95 -14.71 -6.01 8.19
CA LEU A 95 -15.12 -4.76 7.54
C LEU A 95 -16.38 -4.17 8.19
N GLY A 96 -17.31 -4.99 8.65
CA GLY A 96 -18.44 -4.52 9.45
C GLY A 96 -18.02 -3.87 10.78
N ALA A 97 -16.90 -4.32 11.35
CA ALA A 97 -16.40 -3.82 12.63
C ALA A 97 -15.47 -2.61 12.52
N ILE A 98 -14.60 -2.56 11.48
CA ILE A 98 -13.56 -1.52 11.36
C ILE A 98 -13.53 -0.81 10.00
N GLY A 99 -14.41 -1.16 9.08
CA GLY A 99 -14.40 -0.65 7.70
C GLY A 99 -14.94 0.76 7.51
N HIS A 100 -15.04 1.59 8.55
CA HIS A 100 -15.55 2.96 8.46
C HIS A 100 -14.59 3.90 7.72
N ASP A 101 -13.27 3.65 7.78
CA ASP A 101 -12.24 4.37 7.03
C ASP A 101 -11.18 3.38 6.51
N CYS A 102 -11.37 2.91 5.29
CA CYS A 102 -10.45 2.00 4.61
C CYS A 102 -9.38 2.74 3.81
N VAL A 103 -8.41 1.99 3.30
CA VAL A 103 -7.55 2.43 2.19
C VAL A 103 -8.44 2.66 0.97
N GLY A 104 -8.20 3.74 0.23
CA GLY A 104 -9.08 4.18 -0.84
C GLY A 104 -10.34 4.87 -0.30
N ALA A 105 -11.47 4.65 -0.95
CA ALA A 105 -12.68 5.43 -0.68
C ALA A 105 -13.85 4.63 -0.10
N LEU A 106 -13.74 3.32 -0.03
CA LEU A 106 -14.85 2.49 0.44
C LEU A 106 -15.04 2.58 1.96
N GLN A 107 -16.29 2.59 2.38
CA GLN A 107 -16.74 2.53 3.75
C GLN A 107 -17.79 1.42 3.89
N PHE A 108 -17.68 0.61 4.93
CA PHE A 108 -18.58 -0.51 5.18
C PHE A 108 -19.33 -0.21 6.46
N LEU A 109 -20.66 -0.08 6.37
CA LEU A 109 -21.51 0.30 7.49
C LEU A 109 -22.67 -0.70 7.64
N PRO A 110 -23.02 -1.09 8.87
CA PRO A 110 -24.29 -1.74 9.16
C PRO A 110 -25.47 -0.93 8.60
N GLN A 111 -26.58 -1.59 8.28
CA GLN A 111 -27.74 -0.94 7.64
C GLN A 111 -28.34 0.21 8.46
N ASN A 112 -28.18 0.18 9.78
CA ASN A 112 -28.68 1.20 10.71
C ASN A 112 -27.73 2.37 10.93
N ILE A 113 -26.57 2.40 10.25
CA ILE A 113 -25.58 3.48 10.35
C ILE A 113 -25.51 4.23 9.03
N GLU A 114 -25.74 5.54 9.10
CA GLU A 114 -25.58 6.45 7.96
C GLU A 114 -24.15 7.02 7.88
N PRO A 115 -23.60 7.21 6.68
CA PRO A 115 -22.21 7.67 6.52
C PRO A 115 -21.98 9.15 6.90
N GLY A 116 -23.01 9.89 7.22
CA GLY A 116 -22.92 11.34 7.39
C GLY A 116 -22.67 12.10 6.07
N PRO A 117 -22.53 13.42 6.08
CA PRO A 117 -22.26 14.21 4.88
C PRO A 117 -20.88 13.90 4.27
N ALA A 118 -20.80 13.89 2.94
CA ALA A 118 -19.56 13.61 2.21
C ALA A 118 -18.42 14.56 2.62
N GLY A 119 -17.33 13.99 3.13
CA GLY A 119 -16.15 14.74 3.56
C GLY A 119 -16.34 15.52 4.87
N ALA A 120 -17.37 15.21 5.66
CA ALA A 120 -17.55 15.75 7.00
C ALA A 120 -16.34 15.43 7.89
N ILE A 121 -16.01 16.38 8.76
CA ILE A 121 -14.85 16.31 9.64
C ILE A 121 -15.35 16.27 11.06
N GLU A 122 -15.22 15.12 11.68
CA GLU A 122 -15.57 14.90 13.07
C GLU A 122 -14.41 14.20 13.78
N GLY A 123 -14.04 14.68 14.95
CA GLY A 123 -12.95 14.06 15.72
C GLY A 123 -12.60 14.86 16.96
N ASP A 124 -11.98 14.17 17.90
CA ASP A 124 -11.46 14.76 19.14
C ASP A 124 -10.05 15.31 18.92
N PRO A 125 -9.76 16.55 19.31
CA PRO A 125 -8.38 17.01 19.34
C PRO A 125 -7.55 16.10 20.24
N ILE A 126 -6.35 15.71 19.73
CA ILE A 126 -5.37 14.93 20.51
C ILE A 126 -4.04 15.65 20.47
N ASP A 127 -3.33 15.60 21.59
CA ASP A 127 -1.97 16.11 21.73
C ASP A 127 -0.93 14.99 21.50
N ASP A 128 0.32 15.38 21.52
CA ASP A 128 1.44 14.48 21.29
C ASP A 128 1.56 13.37 22.35
N ASP A 129 1.14 13.64 23.59
CA ASP A 129 1.17 12.65 24.67
C ASP A 129 0.11 11.56 24.47
N HIS A 130 -1.10 11.93 24.07
CA HIS A 130 -2.15 10.96 23.68
C HIS A 130 -1.73 10.14 22.46
N ILE A 131 -1.12 10.76 21.44
CA ILE A 131 -0.59 10.05 20.28
C ILE A 131 0.48 9.04 20.72
N ALA A 132 1.41 9.46 21.61
CA ALA A 132 2.45 8.58 22.15
C ALA A 132 1.84 7.35 22.86
N GLN A 133 0.83 7.54 23.69
CA GLN A 133 0.12 6.46 24.39
C GLN A 133 -0.53 5.48 23.42
N ILE A 134 -1.22 5.98 22.38
CA ILE A 134 -1.82 5.12 21.35
C ILE A 134 -0.75 4.30 20.62
N ILE A 135 0.37 4.94 20.24
CA ILE A 135 1.48 4.28 19.54
C ILE A 135 2.13 3.21 20.42
N GLU A 136 2.33 3.47 21.70
CA GLU A 136 2.87 2.49 22.66
C GLU A 136 1.94 1.30 22.88
N GLY A 137 0.65 1.54 22.77
CA GLY A 137 -0.38 0.50 22.92
C GLY A 137 -0.64 -0.34 21.68
N LEU A 138 -0.06 -0.06 20.49
CA LEU A 138 -0.43 -0.74 19.23
C LEU A 138 -0.22 -2.25 19.25
N THR A 139 0.77 -2.77 19.97
CA THR A 139 1.01 -4.21 20.14
C THR A 139 -0.16 -4.95 20.82
N THR A 140 -0.86 -4.27 21.71
CA THR A 140 -2.00 -4.82 22.45
C THR A 140 -3.34 -4.31 21.93
N THR A 141 -3.34 -3.14 21.30
CA THR A 141 -4.53 -2.47 20.75
C THR A 141 -4.29 -2.11 19.28
N PRO A 142 -4.39 -3.10 18.39
CA PRO A 142 -4.09 -2.91 16.97
C PRO A 142 -4.88 -1.77 16.34
N LEU A 143 -4.22 -1.01 15.46
CA LEU A 143 -4.76 0.18 14.82
C LEU A 143 -5.17 1.31 15.80
N GLY A 144 -5.02 1.12 17.11
CA GLY A 144 -5.56 2.01 18.14
C GLY A 144 -7.08 1.89 18.32
N VAL A 145 -7.68 0.79 17.84
CA VAL A 145 -9.14 0.54 17.92
C VAL A 145 -9.47 -0.10 19.27
N THR A 146 -10.43 0.48 20.01
CA THR A 146 -10.92 -0.01 21.29
C THR A 146 -12.38 -0.39 21.22
N GLU A 147 -12.89 -1.10 22.25
CA GLU A 147 -14.26 -1.60 22.30
C GLU A 147 -15.31 -0.48 22.31
N ASP A 148 -15.06 0.56 23.10
CA ASP A 148 -16.04 1.61 23.43
C ASP A 148 -15.94 2.87 22.56
N GLU A 149 -15.05 2.86 21.54
CA GLU A 149 -14.80 4.05 20.75
C GLU A 149 -15.38 3.98 19.34
N SER A 150 -15.83 5.11 18.84
CA SER A 150 -16.30 5.29 17.46
C SER A 150 -15.18 5.30 16.42
N PHE A 151 -13.91 5.16 16.86
CA PHE A 151 -12.74 5.13 15.97
C PHE A 151 -12.60 3.76 15.32
N ARG A 152 -12.88 3.68 14.02
CA ARG A 152 -12.92 2.44 13.24
C ARG A 152 -12.18 2.64 11.92
N ILE A 153 -10.96 2.12 11.83
CA ILE A 153 -10.09 2.22 10.64
C ILE A 153 -9.63 0.85 10.19
N SER A 154 -9.50 0.67 8.88
CA SER A 154 -8.89 -0.50 8.26
C SER A 154 -7.75 -0.09 7.35
N ILE A 155 -6.52 -0.46 7.73
CA ILE A 155 -5.31 -0.18 6.97
C ILE A 155 -4.59 -1.49 6.69
N ALA A 156 -4.50 -1.85 5.42
CA ALA A 156 -3.86 -3.08 4.95
C ALA A 156 -2.37 -3.16 5.33
N GLY A 157 -1.81 -4.39 5.32
CA GLY A 157 -0.41 -4.69 5.58
C GLY A 157 -0.15 -5.34 6.93
N ALA A 158 1.09 -5.80 7.14
CA ALA A 158 1.48 -6.61 8.29
C ALA A 158 2.09 -5.84 9.47
N GLN A 159 2.61 -4.63 9.22
CA GLN A 159 3.22 -3.77 10.23
C GLN A 159 2.15 -3.12 11.12
N GLU A 160 2.44 -2.98 12.42
CA GLU A 160 1.64 -2.17 13.33
C GLU A 160 1.58 -0.71 12.86
N LYS A 161 0.39 -0.15 12.86
CA LYS A 161 0.13 1.20 12.39
C LYS A 161 -1.19 1.74 12.94
N THR A 162 -1.35 3.05 12.90
CA THR A 162 -2.64 3.73 13.12
C THR A 162 -2.75 4.92 12.17
N ALA A 163 -3.85 5.67 12.22
CA ALA A 163 -3.99 6.87 11.42
C ALA A 163 -4.80 7.94 12.15
N PHE A 164 -4.46 9.20 11.90
CA PHE A 164 -5.15 10.35 12.47
C PHE A 164 -5.49 11.39 11.40
N LEU A 165 -6.35 12.30 11.77
CA LEU A 165 -6.72 13.45 10.96
C LEU A 165 -5.85 14.65 11.36
N TYR A 166 -5.17 15.26 10.40
CA TYR A 166 -4.46 16.52 10.59
C TYR A 166 -5.21 17.67 9.92
N ARG A 167 -5.53 18.71 10.69
CA ARG A 167 -6.26 19.87 10.20
C ARG A 167 -5.78 21.13 10.91
N ARG A 168 -5.45 22.17 10.17
CA ARG A 168 -5.09 23.51 10.69
C ARG A 168 -4.04 23.46 11.81
N GLY A 169 -3.00 22.65 11.62
CA GLY A 169 -1.88 22.55 12.57
C GLY A 169 -2.16 21.65 13.79
N LYS A 170 -3.28 20.92 13.84
CA LYS A 170 -3.66 20.07 14.99
C LYS A 170 -4.01 18.66 14.55
N TRP A 171 -3.73 17.70 15.43
CA TRP A 171 -4.14 16.32 15.28
C TRP A 171 -5.51 16.06 15.90
N TYR A 172 -6.26 15.19 15.28
CA TYR A 172 -7.57 14.73 15.74
C TYR A 172 -7.67 13.22 15.62
N LYS A 173 -8.30 12.58 16.62
CA LYS A 173 -8.78 11.21 16.54
C LYS A 173 -10.16 11.24 15.87
N PRO A 174 -10.32 10.69 14.65
CA PRO A 174 -11.59 10.73 13.95
C PRO A 174 -12.69 9.99 14.72
N ARG A 175 -13.93 10.47 14.60
CA ARG A 175 -15.13 9.82 15.11
C ARG A 175 -16.01 9.30 13.97
N GLY A 176 -16.69 8.18 14.22
CA GLY A 176 -17.70 7.63 13.32
C GLY A 176 -17.10 7.27 11.95
N THR A 177 -17.54 7.99 10.94
CA THR A 177 -17.12 7.78 9.54
C THR A 177 -16.17 8.84 9.00
N ALA A 178 -15.64 9.72 9.86
CA ALA A 178 -14.69 10.75 9.45
C ALA A 178 -13.37 10.13 8.94
N ALA A 179 -12.79 10.76 7.92
CA ALA A 179 -11.58 10.27 7.28
C ALA A 179 -10.30 10.64 8.05
N THR A 180 -9.31 9.77 8.03
CA THR A 180 -7.93 10.06 8.43
C THR A 180 -7.14 10.69 7.28
N THR A 181 -6.10 11.47 7.60
CA THR A 181 -5.21 12.11 6.61
C THR A 181 -3.79 11.58 6.61
N HIS A 182 -3.32 10.98 7.69
CA HIS A 182 -1.96 10.50 7.85
C HIS A 182 -1.94 9.13 8.50
N ILE A 183 -1.06 8.26 8.02
CA ILE A 183 -0.77 6.95 8.59
C ILE A 183 0.49 7.08 9.44
N PHE A 184 0.46 6.50 10.64
CA PHE A 184 1.53 6.48 11.62
C PHE A 184 2.09 5.07 11.72
N LYS A 185 3.36 4.91 11.37
CA LYS A 185 4.09 3.64 11.42
C LYS A 185 5.23 3.75 12.44
N PRO A 186 5.11 3.15 13.63
CA PRO A 186 6.23 3.04 14.55
C PRO A 186 7.30 2.09 14.00
N SER A 187 8.47 2.11 14.61
CA SER A 187 9.53 1.14 14.29
C SER A 187 9.03 -0.30 14.47
N ILE A 188 9.38 -1.18 13.52
CA ILE A 188 9.04 -2.61 13.57
C ILE A 188 9.75 -3.30 14.75
N GLY A 189 10.95 -2.81 15.13
CA GLY A 189 11.72 -3.40 16.22
C GLY A 189 12.41 -4.70 15.84
N LYS A 190 12.66 -5.54 16.86
CA LYS A 190 13.30 -6.85 16.65
C LYS A 190 12.25 -7.92 16.39
N LEU A 191 12.40 -8.64 15.27
CA LEU A 191 11.54 -9.75 14.90
C LEU A 191 11.90 -11.03 15.69
N PRO A 192 10.96 -11.98 15.84
CA PRO A 192 11.23 -13.26 16.54
C PRO A 192 12.37 -14.08 15.95
N ASN A 193 12.66 -13.94 14.67
CA ASN A 193 13.79 -14.60 13.99
C ASN A 193 15.15 -13.92 14.24
N GLY A 194 15.21 -12.88 15.12
CA GLY A 194 16.40 -12.16 15.49
C GLY A 194 16.78 -10.98 14.57
N MET A 195 16.03 -10.75 13.48
CA MET A 195 16.26 -9.62 12.60
C MET A 195 15.87 -8.31 13.30
N ASP A 196 16.79 -7.34 13.33
CA ASP A 196 16.59 -6.03 13.95
C ASP A 196 16.17 -4.99 12.89
N LEU A 197 14.91 -4.62 12.93
CA LEU A 197 14.30 -3.58 12.10
C LEU A 197 13.96 -2.31 12.91
N SER A 198 14.70 -2.05 13.98
CA SER A 198 14.51 -0.87 14.85
C SER A 198 14.67 0.46 14.11
N HIS A 199 15.32 0.46 12.95
CA HIS A 199 15.46 1.62 12.07
C HIS A 199 14.54 1.55 10.82
N SER A 200 13.44 0.81 10.88
CA SER A 200 12.49 0.72 9.74
C SER A 200 11.89 2.07 9.37
N VAL A 201 11.67 2.96 10.33
CA VAL A 201 11.19 4.34 10.13
C VAL A 201 12.14 5.11 9.22
N GLU A 202 13.42 5.13 9.56
CA GLU A 202 14.45 5.84 8.80
C GLU A 202 14.72 5.17 7.45
N ASN A 203 14.65 3.85 7.40
CA ASN A 203 14.83 3.09 6.16
C ASN A 203 13.73 3.43 5.15
N GLU A 204 12.46 3.33 5.52
CA GLU A 204 11.33 3.67 4.65
C GLU A 204 11.37 5.15 4.24
N TYR A 205 11.67 6.06 5.19
CA TYR A 205 11.84 7.48 4.89
C TYR A 205 12.91 7.70 3.81
N PHE A 206 14.11 7.12 3.99
CA PHE A 206 15.21 7.27 3.04
C PHE A 206 14.85 6.71 1.67
N CYS A 207 14.26 5.52 1.63
CA CYS A 207 13.84 4.87 0.38
C CYS A 207 12.83 5.72 -0.39
N LEU A 208 11.77 6.21 0.26
CA LEU A 208 10.76 7.05 -0.40
C LEU A 208 11.35 8.38 -0.88
N LYS A 209 12.24 9.02 -0.09
CA LYS A 209 12.94 10.24 -0.52
C LYS A 209 13.85 10.01 -1.72
N LEU A 210 14.56 8.87 -1.76
CA LEU A 210 15.43 8.54 -2.89
C LEU A 210 14.64 8.27 -4.16
N ILE A 211 13.53 7.52 -4.06
CA ILE A 211 12.63 7.27 -5.18
C ILE A 211 12.04 8.57 -5.73
N ALA A 212 11.62 9.48 -4.84
CA ALA A 212 11.13 10.80 -5.24
C ALA A 212 12.21 11.65 -5.94
N ALA A 213 13.45 11.61 -5.44
CA ALA A 213 14.58 12.30 -6.06
C ALA A 213 14.97 11.74 -7.43
N LEU A 214 14.58 10.48 -7.73
CA LEU A 214 14.70 9.85 -9.04
C LEU A 214 13.49 10.10 -9.95
N GLY A 215 12.63 11.08 -9.61
CA GLY A 215 11.51 11.51 -10.45
C GLY A 215 10.30 10.57 -10.44
N ILE A 216 10.18 9.66 -9.48
CA ILE A 216 9.00 8.81 -9.30
C ILE A 216 8.16 9.37 -8.14
N GLU A 217 6.87 9.59 -8.38
CA GLU A 217 5.96 10.10 -7.36
C GLU A 217 5.80 9.10 -6.20
N THR A 218 5.94 9.58 -4.96
CA THR A 218 5.82 8.76 -3.75
C THR A 218 4.86 9.39 -2.75
N ALA A 219 4.32 8.56 -1.84
CA ALA A 219 3.71 9.06 -0.61
C ALA A 219 4.73 9.95 0.14
N LYS A 220 4.23 11.02 0.79
CA LYS A 220 5.08 12.02 1.46
C LYS A 220 5.40 11.61 2.89
N PRO A 221 6.61 11.08 3.17
CA PRO A 221 6.99 10.66 4.51
C PRO A 221 7.55 11.82 5.31
N GLN A 222 7.27 11.81 6.62
CA GLN A 222 7.91 12.64 7.64
C GLN A 222 8.33 11.77 8.82
N ILE A 223 9.46 12.08 9.45
CA ILE A 223 9.85 11.47 10.72
C ILE A 223 9.42 12.42 11.83
N MET A 224 8.52 11.95 12.69
CA MET A 224 8.08 12.67 13.87
C MET A 224 8.43 11.90 15.14
N THR A 225 8.46 12.58 16.28
CA THR A 225 8.71 11.96 17.59
C THR A 225 7.54 12.27 18.50
N PHE A 226 6.95 11.23 19.07
CA PHE A 226 5.88 11.31 20.05
C PHE A 226 6.36 10.61 21.32
N GLY A 227 6.44 11.35 22.43
CA GLY A 227 7.12 10.85 23.63
C GLY A 227 8.56 10.43 23.33
N LYS A 228 8.88 9.15 23.51
CA LYS A 228 10.20 8.57 23.20
C LYS A 228 10.24 7.81 21.88
N ARG A 229 9.13 7.74 21.13
CA ARG A 229 9.01 6.94 19.92
C ARG A 229 9.19 7.79 18.67
N ARG A 230 10.11 7.37 17.81
CA ARG A 230 10.19 7.86 16.42
C ARG A 230 9.19 7.11 15.56
N VAL A 231 8.49 7.85 14.73
CA VAL A 231 7.37 7.36 13.93
C VAL A 231 7.50 7.90 12.51
N LEU A 232 7.30 7.05 11.53
CA LEU A 232 7.07 7.49 10.17
C LEU A 232 5.61 7.93 10.05
N VAL A 233 5.41 9.19 9.74
CA VAL A 233 4.10 9.79 9.47
C VAL A 233 4.00 9.99 7.96
N VAL A 234 3.03 9.34 7.33
CA VAL A 234 2.86 9.35 5.87
C VAL A 234 1.54 10.01 5.52
N GLU A 235 1.59 11.10 4.74
CA GLU A 235 0.38 11.74 4.21
C GLU A 235 -0.35 10.78 3.27
N ARG A 236 -1.65 10.63 3.47
CA ARG A 236 -2.50 9.77 2.63
C ARG A 236 -2.79 10.46 1.31
N PHE A 237 -2.28 9.93 0.21
CA PHE A 237 -2.53 10.43 -1.15
C PHE A 237 -3.95 10.09 -1.66
N ASP A 238 -4.64 9.17 -1.00
CA ASP A 238 -6.03 8.83 -1.26
C ASP A 238 -7.04 9.72 -0.51
N ARG A 239 -6.58 10.89 -0.05
CA ARG A 239 -7.37 11.94 0.59
C ARG A 239 -7.16 13.27 -0.10
N ARG A 240 -8.23 14.04 -0.28
CA ARG A 240 -8.15 15.35 -0.92
C ARG A 240 -9.03 16.39 -0.22
N TRP A 241 -8.42 17.47 0.20
CA TRP A 241 -9.13 18.64 0.68
C TRP A 241 -9.79 19.37 -0.50
N THR A 242 -11.05 19.72 -0.34
CA THR A 242 -11.79 20.58 -1.26
C THR A 242 -11.66 22.06 -0.84
N ALA A 243 -11.97 22.98 -1.75
CA ALA A 243 -11.90 24.40 -1.47
C ALA A 243 -12.87 24.86 -0.36
N ASP A 244 -13.99 24.17 -0.19
CA ASP A 244 -14.98 24.38 0.88
C ASP A 244 -14.60 23.69 2.21
N GLY A 245 -13.44 23.07 2.28
CA GLY A 245 -12.86 22.51 3.51
C GLY A 245 -13.36 21.12 3.90
N ARG A 246 -13.99 20.38 2.97
CA ARG A 246 -14.31 18.95 3.13
C ARG A 246 -13.11 18.08 2.81
N LEU A 247 -13.04 16.88 3.39
CA LEU A 247 -12.01 15.89 3.12
C LEU A 247 -12.59 14.70 2.36
N LEU A 248 -12.42 14.67 1.05
CA LEU A 248 -12.91 13.57 0.22
C LEU A 248 -11.91 12.42 0.15
N ARG A 249 -12.46 11.20 0.08
CA ARG A 249 -11.72 9.97 -0.22
C ARG A 249 -11.59 9.79 -1.72
N LEU A 250 -10.39 9.40 -2.18
CA LEU A 250 -10.14 9.08 -3.59
C LEU A 250 -10.19 7.56 -3.75
N PRO A 251 -10.99 7.06 -4.70
CA PRO A 251 -11.06 5.63 -4.99
C PRO A 251 -9.72 5.11 -5.47
N GLN A 252 -9.23 4.07 -4.79
CA GLN A 252 -8.03 3.34 -5.20
C GLN A 252 -8.15 1.86 -4.80
N GLU A 253 -7.39 1.04 -5.48
CA GLU A 253 -7.20 -0.37 -5.14
C GLU A 253 -5.75 -0.80 -5.38
N ASP A 254 -5.27 -1.83 -4.68
CA ASP A 254 -3.98 -2.43 -4.95
C ASP A 254 -4.03 -3.43 -6.13
N CYS A 255 -2.86 -3.80 -6.69
CA CYS A 255 -2.80 -4.71 -7.83
C CYS A 255 -3.28 -6.13 -7.51
N CYS A 256 -3.32 -6.56 -6.24
CA CYS A 256 -3.96 -7.82 -5.87
C CYS A 256 -5.48 -7.72 -6.05
N GLN A 257 -6.10 -6.64 -5.58
CA GLN A 257 -7.53 -6.38 -5.79
C GLN A 257 -7.86 -6.30 -7.28
N ALA A 258 -7.11 -5.49 -8.03
CA ALA A 258 -7.30 -5.28 -9.47
C ALA A 258 -7.21 -6.57 -10.29
N LEU A 259 -6.39 -7.51 -9.85
CA LEU A 259 -6.16 -8.82 -10.51
C LEU A 259 -6.91 -9.97 -9.84
N SER A 260 -7.78 -9.70 -8.86
CA SER A 260 -8.54 -10.72 -8.12
C SER A 260 -7.67 -11.76 -7.40
N ILE A 261 -6.56 -11.33 -6.80
CA ILE A 261 -5.59 -12.16 -6.08
C ILE A 261 -5.78 -11.99 -4.58
N SER A 262 -5.85 -13.11 -3.86
CA SER A 262 -5.92 -13.12 -2.39
C SER A 262 -4.69 -12.47 -1.76
N PRO A 263 -4.81 -11.74 -0.62
CA PRO A 263 -3.66 -11.14 0.07
C PRO A 263 -2.61 -12.16 0.52
N VAL A 264 -2.96 -13.42 0.72
CA VAL A 264 -2.00 -14.50 1.04
C VAL A 264 -1.11 -14.88 -0.14
N GLN A 265 -1.50 -14.51 -1.36
CA GLN A 265 -0.75 -14.74 -2.60
C GLN A 265 -0.11 -13.45 -3.16
N LYS A 266 0.14 -12.45 -2.32
CA LYS A 266 0.70 -11.16 -2.77
C LYS A 266 2.10 -11.25 -3.38
N TYR A 267 2.90 -12.27 -3.03
CA TYR A 267 4.21 -12.53 -3.60
C TYR A 267 4.11 -13.40 -4.85
N GLN A 268 4.93 -13.08 -5.86
CA GLN A 268 4.95 -13.87 -7.09
C GLN A 268 5.42 -15.32 -6.84
N SER A 269 6.30 -15.55 -5.87
CA SER A 269 6.74 -16.90 -5.47
C SER A 269 5.59 -17.77 -4.94
N ASP A 270 4.53 -17.14 -4.43
CA ASP A 270 3.39 -17.80 -3.82
C ASP A 270 2.17 -17.86 -4.78
N GLY A 271 2.43 -17.60 -6.07
CA GLY A 271 1.43 -17.61 -7.13
C GLY A 271 0.78 -16.25 -7.43
N GLY A 272 1.28 -15.19 -6.81
CA GLY A 272 0.80 -13.83 -7.05
C GLY A 272 1.31 -13.20 -8.35
N PRO A 273 0.89 -11.95 -8.65
CA PRO A 273 1.28 -11.27 -9.87
C PRO A 273 2.77 -10.88 -9.84
N GLY A 274 3.42 -11.03 -10.99
CA GLY A 274 4.75 -10.49 -11.23
C GLY A 274 4.74 -9.22 -12.07
N ILE A 275 5.94 -8.74 -12.41
CA ILE A 275 6.13 -7.50 -13.17
C ILE A 275 5.34 -7.54 -14.49
N VAL A 276 5.38 -8.65 -15.23
CA VAL A 276 4.73 -8.78 -16.54
C VAL A 276 3.22 -8.63 -16.43
N GLN A 277 2.57 -9.28 -15.45
CA GLN A 277 1.12 -9.21 -15.28
C GLN A 277 0.65 -7.79 -14.90
N ILE A 278 1.40 -7.09 -14.05
CA ILE A 278 1.07 -5.71 -13.67
C ILE A 278 1.30 -4.75 -14.86
N LEU A 279 2.37 -4.93 -15.64
CA LEU A 279 2.57 -4.16 -16.88
C LEU A 279 1.42 -4.39 -17.88
N GLN A 280 0.90 -5.63 -17.97
CA GLN A 280 -0.26 -5.94 -18.79
C GLN A 280 -1.54 -5.27 -18.28
N LEU A 281 -1.76 -5.25 -16.96
CA LEU A 281 -2.85 -4.48 -16.34
C LEU A 281 -2.76 -3.00 -16.73
N LEU A 282 -1.59 -2.39 -16.59
CA LEU A 282 -1.36 -0.97 -16.86
C LEU A 282 -1.52 -0.55 -18.34
N ARG A 283 -1.61 -1.51 -19.28
CA ARG A 283 -2.01 -1.22 -20.67
C ARG A 283 -3.41 -0.60 -20.78
N GLY A 284 -4.28 -0.89 -19.82
CA GLY A 284 -5.64 -0.33 -19.75
C GLY A 284 -5.71 1.00 -19.01
N SER A 285 -4.61 1.58 -18.52
CA SER A 285 -4.63 2.84 -17.78
C SER A 285 -4.92 4.05 -18.70
N ASP A 286 -5.22 5.20 -18.10
CA ASP A 286 -5.45 6.47 -18.83
C ASP A 286 -4.21 6.94 -19.60
N ASP A 287 -3.02 6.52 -19.19
CA ASP A 287 -1.75 6.83 -19.84
C ASP A 287 -0.81 5.61 -19.74
N PRO A 288 -1.03 4.61 -20.61
CA PRO A 288 -0.33 3.35 -20.52
C PRO A 288 1.19 3.48 -20.60
N LEU A 289 1.67 4.37 -21.47
CA LEU A 289 3.11 4.54 -21.67
C LEU A 289 3.80 5.11 -20.43
N ALA A 290 3.20 6.12 -19.80
CA ALA A 290 3.74 6.73 -18.59
C ALA A 290 3.66 5.75 -17.41
N ASP A 291 2.50 5.11 -17.18
CA ASP A 291 2.30 4.23 -16.03
C ASP A 291 3.18 2.97 -16.12
N GLN A 292 3.29 2.34 -17.31
CA GLN A 292 4.17 1.20 -17.53
C GLN A 292 5.65 1.58 -17.35
N ARG A 293 6.07 2.75 -17.87
CA ARG A 293 7.44 3.25 -17.69
C ARG A 293 7.76 3.49 -16.22
N VAL A 294 6.86 4.15 -15.48
CA VAL A 294 7.02 4.43 -14.04
C VAL A 294 7.11 3.13 -13.25
N PHE A 295 6.20 2.18 -13.51
CA PHE A 295 6.20 0.88 -12.82
C PHE A 295 7.48 0.06 -13.10
N LEU A 296 7.95 0.03 -14.34
CA LEU A 296 9.19 -0.67 -14.70
C LEU A 296 10.41 0.03 -14.08
N LYS A 297 10.51 1.38 -14.16
CA LYS A 297 11.57 2.18 -13.50
C LYS A 297 11.56 1.91 -11.99
N ALA A 298 10.39 1.85 -11.34
CA ALA A 298 10.28 1.57 -9.92
C ALA A 298 10.88 0.20 -9.54
N ASN A 299 10.57 -0.86 -10.30
CA ASN A 299 11.13 -2.20 -10.04
C ASN A 299 12.65 -2.27 -10.26
N ILE A 300 13.19 -1.56 -11.25
CA ILE A 300 14.64 -1.42 -11.44
C ILE A 300 15.27 -0.65 -10.27
N VAL A 301 14.64 0.43 -9.79
CA VAL A 301 15.08 1.20 -8.61
C VAL A 301 15.00 0.34 -7.34
N PHE A 302 13.99 -0.51 -7.19
CA PHE A 302 13.91 -1.48 -6.08
C PHE A 302 15.08 -2.44 -6.10
N TRP A 303 15.45 -2.96 -7.28
CA TRP A 303 16.67 -3.75 -7.43
C TRP A 303 17.92 -2.94 -7.05
N LEU A 304 18.07 -1.70 -7.53
CA LEU A 304 19.19 -0.81 -7.20
C LEU A 304 19.31 -0.58 -5.68
N MET A 305 18.21 -0.34 -5.00
CA MET A 305 18.19 -0.04 -3.57
C MET A 305 18.23 -1.30 -2.70
N GLY A 306 17.99 -2.48 -3.27
CA GLY A 306 17.76 -3.71 -2.54
C GLY A 306 16.46 -3.68 -1.73
N ALA A 307 15.42 -3.05 -2.26
CA ALA A 307 14.07 -3.06 -1.71
C ALA A 307 13.37 -4.37 -2.12
N THR A 308 13.25 -5.29 -1.19
CA THR A 308 12.87 -6.68 -1.47
C THR A 308 11.38 -6.96 -1.30
N ASP A 309 10.62 -6.05 -0.73
CA ASP A 309 9.20 -6.26 -0.41
C ASP A 309 8.22 -5.59 -1.41
N GLY A 310 8.70 -5.28 -2.63
CA GLY A 310 7.87 -4.69 -3.68
C GLY A 310 6.92 -5.70 -4.33
N HIS A 311 5.98 -6.25 -3.56
CA HIS A 311 4.95 -7.18 -4.05
C HIS A 311 3.71 -6.45 -4.60
N ALA A 312 2.77 -7.19 -5.19
CA ALA A 312 1.61 -6.63 -5.89
C ALA A 312 0.73 -5.70 -5.02
N LYS A 313 0.63 -5.92 -3.70
CA LYS A 313 -0.10 -5.01 -2.78
C LYS A 313 0.59 -3.67 -2.53
N ASN A 314 1.87 -3.52 -2.87
CA ASN A 314 2.62 -2.26 -2.71
C ASN A 314 2.55 -1.38 -3.96
N PHE A 315 1.71 -1.74 -4.93
CA PHE A 315 1.37 -0.94 -6.09
C PHE A 315 -0.15 -0.82 -6.20
N SER A 316 -0.63 0.39 -6.38
CA SER A 316 -2.06 0.68 -6.46
C SER A 316 -2.41 1.50 -7.69
N VAL A 317 -3.70 1.51 -8.03
CA VAL A 317 -4.26 2.35 -9.07
C VAL A 317 -5.41 3.19 -8.52
N PHE A 318 -5.49 4.47 -8.90
CA PHE A 318 -6.67 5.28 -8.71
C PHE A 318 -7.75 4.88 -9.68
N LEU A 319 -8.96 4.65 -9.18
CA LEU A 319 -10.13 4.37 -10.00
C LEU A 319 -10.86 5.68 -10.37
N ARG A 320 -11.34 5.76 -11.60
CA ARG A 320 -12.03 6.93 -12.13
C ARG A 320 -13.31 6.54 -12.86
N PRO A 321 -14.27 7.46 -13.03
CA PRO A 321 -15.48 7.22 -13.81
C PRO A 321 -15.18 6.68 -15.22
N GLY A 322 -16.05 5.81 -15.71
CA GLY A 322 -15.89 5.18 -17.03
C GLY A 322 -14.89 4.02 -17.08
N GLY A 323 -14.55 3.44 -15.92
CA GLY A 323 -13.61 2.31 -15.85
C GLY A 323 -12.13 2.72 -16.06
N ARG A 324 -11.86 4.02 -16.07
CA ARG A 324 -10.51 4.56 -16.21
C ARG A 324 -9.72 4.42 -14.92
N PHE A 325 -8.38 4.36 -15.03
CA PHE A 325 -7.50 4.28 -13.87
C PHE A 325 -6.09 4.78 -14.20
N ARG A 326 -5.31 5.08 -13.16
CA ARG A 326 -3.91 5.51 -13.23
C ARG A 326 -3.13 4.93 -12.07
N LEU A 327 -1.84 4.69 -12.27
CA LEU A 327 -0.93 4.30 -11.20
C LEU A 327 -0.92 5.38 -10.09
N THR A 328 -0.90 4.94 -8.82
CA THR A 328 -0.77 5.85 -7.66
C THR A 328 0.69 6.19 -7.38
N PRO A 329 0.97 7.20 -6.51
CA PRO A 329 2.28 7.35 -5.91
C PRO A 329 2.75 6.05 -5.24
N LEU A 330 4.06 5.78 -5.23
CA LEU A 330 4.64 4.61 -4.55
C LEU A 330 4.64 4.80 -3.03
N TYR A 331 4.50 3.72 -2.30
CA TYR A 331 4.44 3.69 -0.83
C TYR A 331 5.03 2.39 -0.29
N ASP A 332 5.31 2.36 1.01
CA ASP A 332 5.72 1.15 1.74
C ASP A 332 6.99 0.48 1.15
N VAL A 333 8.05 1.27 0.99
CA VAL A 333 9.31 0.80 0.39
C VAL A 333 10.43 0.79 1.43
N ILE A 334 10.91 -0.40 1.75
CA ILE A 334 12.01 -0.64 2.70
C ILE A 334 13.12 -1.42 2.01
N SER A 335 14.38 -0.98 2.17
CA SER A 335 15.56 -1.70 1.70
C SER A 335 15.99 -2.77 2.70
N ALA A 336 16.27 -3.98 2.22
CA ALA A 336 16.87 -5.03 3.02
C ALA A 336 18.42 -4.96 3.05
N GLN A 337 19.04 -4.00 2.34
CA GLN A 337 20.49 -3.84 2.31
C GLN A 337 21.13 -3.68 3.70
N PRO A 338 20.56 -2.87 4.65
CA PRO A 338 21.11 -2.77 6.00
C PRO A 338 21.14 -4.11 6.75
N SER A 339 20.14 -4.96 6.56
CA SER A 339 20.08 -6.29 7.17
C SER A 339 21.10 -7.25 6.56
N VAL A 340 21.42 -7.10 5.27
CA VAL A 340 22.49 -7.88 4.59
C VAL A 340 23.87 -7.43 5.09
N ASP A 341 24.12 -6.12 5.14
CA ASP A 341 25.40 -5.56 5.57
C ASP A 341 25.70 -5.88 7.05
N SER A 342 24.66 -5.95 7.90
CA SER A 342 24.78 -6.37 9.30
C SER A 342 24.77 -7.90 9.49
N LYS A 343 24.77 -8.69 8.40
CA LYS A 343 24.75 -10.17 8.39
C LYS A 343 23.51 -10.80 9.04
N GLN A 344 22.44 -10.05 9.24
CA GLN A 344 21.15 -10.57 9.73
C GLN A 344 20.34 -11.23 8.62
N LEU A 345 20.54 -10.82 7.37
CA LEU A 345 19.97 -11.46 6.19
C LEU A 345 21.08 -12.08 5.35
N LEU A 346 20.99 -13.38 5.09
CA LEU A 346 21.94 -14.07 4.23
C LEU A 346 21.73 -13.67 2.78
N TRP A 347 22.81 -13.57 2.00
CA TRP A 347 22.78 -13.23 0.57
C TRP A 347 21.85 -14.12 -0.27
N LYS A 348 21.73 -15.41 0.05
CA LYS A 348 20.80 -16.33 -0.64
C LYS A 348 19.32 -15.95 -0.47
N ASN A 349 19.01 -15.23 0.61
CA ASN A 349 17.66 -14.76 0.94
C ASN A 349 17.44 -13.31 0.49
N PHE A 350 18.46 -12.63 -0.06
CA PHE A 350 18.34 -11.28 -0.58
C PHE A 350 17.72 -11.33 -1.99
N ARG A 351 16.37 -11.37 -2.02
CA ARG A 351 15.56 -11.65 -3.19
C ARG A 351 14.45 -10.61 -3.34
N LEU A 352 14.14 -10.23 -4.57
CA LEU A 352 13.00 -9.38 -4.91
C LEU A 352 11.68 -10.13 -4.71
N ALA A 353 10.60 -9.42 -4.44
CA ALA A 353 9.25 -9.97 -4.38
C ALA A 353 8.72 -10.37 -5.77
N MET A 354 9.14 -9.65 -6.81
CA MET A 354 8.81 -9.93 -8.21
C MET A 354 10.07 -10.26 -9.00
N SER A 355 9.98 -11.24 -9.90
CA SER A 355 11.10 -11.71 -10.73
C SER A 355 11.28 -10.87 -11.99
N PHE A 356 12.52 -10.84 -12.46
CA PHE A 356 12.87 -10.38 -13.80
C PHE A 356 13.30 -11.54 -14.70
N GLY A 357 13.22 -11.33 -16.04
CA GLY A 357 13.72 -12.24 -17.05
C GLY A 357 12.68 -13.18 -17.64
N THR A 358 13.06 -13.94 -18.67
CA THR A 358 12.23 -14.98 -19.30
C THR A 358 12.01 -16.19 -18.39
N LYS A 359 13.02 -16.50 -17.56
CA LYS A 359 12.89 -17.40 -16.42
C LYS A 359 12.85 -16.55 -15.16
N PRO A 360 12.14 -16.97 -14.10
CA PRO A 360 12.02 -16.18 -12.86
C PRO A 360 13.38 -16.01 -12.15
N HIS A 361 13.94 -14.80 -12.16
CA HIS A 361 15.12 -14.43 -11.38
C HIS A 361 14.72 -13.47 -10.27
N TYR A 362 14.84 -13.90 -9.02
CA TYR A 362 14.52 -13.11 -7.83
C TYR A 362 15.76 -12.58 -7.12
N SER A 363 16.87 -13.33 -7.15
CA SER A 363 18.09 -12.99 -6.41
C SER A 363 18.67 -11.67 -6.91
N ILE A 364 18.92 -10.74 -5.98
CA ILE A 364 19.54 -9.43 -6.27
C ILE A 364 20.88 -9.58 -7.01
N ARG A 365 21.64 -10.66 -6.74
CA ARG A 365 22.92 -10.92 -7.39
C ARG A 365 22.81 -11.46 -8.82
N GLN A 366 21.69 -12.12 -9.13
CA GLN A 366 21.49 -12.75 -10.44
C GLN A 366 20.78 -11.82 -11.43
N VAL A 367 20.01 -10.85 -10.89
CA VAL A 367 19.30 -9.87 -11.70
C VAL A 367 20.28 -8.82 -12.22
N GLY A 368 20.16 -8.46 -13.48
CA GLY A 368 20.96 -7.43 -14.15
C GLY A 368 20.28 -6.96 -15.44
N PRO A 369 20.92 -6.06 -16.21
CA PRO A 369 20.31 -5.37 -17.35
C PRO A 369 19.58 -6.28 -18.33
N ARG A 370 20.20 -7.38 -18.77
CA ARG A 370 19.59 -8.36 -19.70
C ARG A 370 18.19 -8.82 -19.25
N HIS A 371 17.97 -8.97 -17.94
CA HIS A 371 16.71 -9.43 -17.41
C HIS A 371 15.63 -8.34 -17.46
N PHE A 372 16.02 -7.07 -17.40
CA PHE A 372 15.10 -5.93 -17.58
C PHE A 372 14.57 -5.89 -19.01
N PHE A 373 15.46 -6.04 -20.01
CA PHE A 373 15.10 -6.15 -21.43
C PHE A 373 14.16 -7.33 -21.69
N GLN A 374 14.50 -8.50 -21.15
CA GLN A 374 13.67 -9.69 -21.28
C GLN A 374 12.26 -9.49 -20.71
N THR A 375 12.17 -8.91 -19.50
CA THR A 375 10.88 -8.63 -18.84
C THR A 375 10.06 -7.63 -19.65
N ALA A 376 10.67 -6.55 -20.12
CA ALA A 376 10.03 -5.55 -20.96
C ALA A 376 9.50 -6.17 -22.27
N ALA A 377 10.30 -7.01 -22.94
CA ALA A 377 9.89 -7.70 -24.15
C ALA A 377 8.70 -8.65 -23.90
N LEU A 378 8.71 -9.44 -22.82
CA LEU A 378 7.57 -10.30 -22.43
C LEU A 378 6.30 -9.50 -22.17
N ALA A 379 6.42 -8.30 -21.60
CA ALA A 379 5.30 -7.41 -21.38
C ALA A 379 4.89 -6.60 -22.64
N GLY A 380 5.66 -6.71 -23.74
CA GLY A 380 5.43 -5.95 -24.98
C GLY A 380 5.69 -4.45 -24.83
N ILE A 381 6.63 -4.09 -23.97
CA ILE A 381 7.12 -2.70 -23.80
C ILE A 381 8.07 -2.36 -24.96
N GLY A 382 7.99 -1.12 -25.43
CA GLY A 382 8.85 -0.64 -26.52
C GLY A 382 10.35 -0.79 -26.21
N LYS A 383 11.14 -1.11 -27.25
CA LYS A 383 12.57 -1.43 -27.10
C LYS A 383 13.39 -0.29 -26.50
N ASP A 384 12.98 0.96 -26.70
CA ASP A 384 13.70 2.16 -26.23
C ASP A 384 13.42 2.50 -24.75
N VAL A 385 12.42 1.88 -24.13
CA VAL A 385 12.00 2.23 -22.75
C VAL A 385 13.07 1.83 -21.74
N VAL A 386 13.58 0.59 -21.80
CA VAL A 386 14.60 0.12 -20.85
C VAL A 386 15.93 0.88 -21.03
N PRO A 387 16.47 1.08 -22.24
CA PRO A 387 17.66 1.91 -22.43
C PRO A 387 17.50 3.30 -21.83
N SER A 388 16.39 3.99 -22.15
CA SER A 388 16.12 5.32 -21.62
C SER A 388 15.96 5.38 -20.09
N ILE A 389 15.45 4.32 -19.45
CA ILE A 389 15.42 4.21 -18.00
C ILE A 389 16.83 4.05 -17.43
N ILE A 390 17.65 3.18 -18.02
CA ILE A 390 19.02 2.91 -17.56
C ILE A 390 19.88 4.16 -17.70
N GLU A 391 19.84 4.83 -18.85
CA GLU A 391 20.57 6.07 -19.10
C GLU A 391 20.20 7.14 -18.06
N GLY A 392 18.90 7.42 -17.85
CA GLY A 392 18.48 8.38 -16.84
C GLY A 392 18.93 7.99 -15.42
N LEU A 393 18.90 6.70 -15.06
CA LEU A 393 19.36 6.26 -13.74
C LEU A 393 20.89 6.41 -13.56
N ARG A 394 21.69 6.22 -14.61
CA ARG A 394 23.15 6.47 -14.58
C ARG A 394 23.46 7.93 -14.22
N ASP A 395 22.74 8.85 -14.81
CA ASP A 395 22.95 10.29 -14.61
C ASP A 395 22.41 10.75 -13.24
N GLU A 396 21.25 10.23 -12.84
CA GLU A 396 20.48 10.76 -11.71
C GLU A 396 20.85 10.14 -10.35
N VAL A 397 21.22 8.85 -10.27
CA VAL A 397 21.29 8.08 -9.02
C VAL A 397 22.29 8.68 -8.02
N VAL A 398 23.52 9.05 -8.48
CA VAL A 398 24.54 9.60 -7.56
C VAL A 398 24.09 10.94 -7.01
N VAL A 399 23.58 11.80 -7.90
CA VAL A 399 23.08 13.14 -7.53
C VAL A 399 21.89 13.03 -6.57
N ALA A 400 20.94 12.12 -6.84
CA ALA A 400 19.78 11.87 -6.00
C ALA A 400 20.17 11.36 -4.60
N VAL A 401 21.09 10.39 -4.52
CA VAL A 401 21.62 9.87 -3.24
C VAL A 401 22.26 11.01 -2.42
N ASP A 402 23.10 11.82 -3.03
CA ASP A 402 23.82 12.90 -2.35
C ASP A 402 22.85 14.04 -1.94
N HIS A 403 21.84 14.32 -2.76
CA HIS A 403 20.76 15.26 -2.43
C HIS A 403 19.97 14.80 -1.21
N VAL A 404 19.52 13.55 -1.19
CA VAL A 404 18.75 12.99 -0.07
C VAL A 404 19.59 12.97 1.21
N LYS A 405 20.85 12.54 1.14
CA LYS A 405 21.75 12.52 2.31
C LYS A 405 21.95 13.91 2.94
N ARG A 406 22.05 14.95 2.14
CA ARG A 406 22.17 16.33 2.64
C ARG A 406 20.89 16.83 3.31
N GLY A 407 19.72 16.33 2.89
CA GLY A 407 18.40 16.72 3.41
C GLY A 407 17.91 15.86 4.59
N LEU A 408 18.73 14.95 5.15
CA LEU A 408 18.30 14.09 6.24
C LEU A 408 18.09 14.89 7.54
N PRO A 409 17.04 14.56 8.32
CA PRO A 409 16.80 15.23 9.59
C PRO A 409 17.93 14.96 10.61
N SER A 410 18.09 15.89 11.56
CA SER A 410 19.07 15.75 12.64
C SER A 410 18.88 14.44 13.40
N GLY A 411 20.00 13.78 13.76
CA GLY A 411 19.99 12.50 14.45
C GLY A 411 19.53 11.31 13.59
N PHE A 412 19.50 11.47 12.26
CA PHE A 412 19.27 10.33 11.37
C PHE A 412 20.45 9.33 11.44
N PRO A 413 20.20 8.00 11.56
CA PRO A 413 21.27 7.02 11.70
C PRO A 413 22.05 6.87 10.38
N GLY A 414 23.25 7.44 10.32
CA GLY A 414 24.11 7.42 9.13
C GLY A 414 24.34 6.03 8.56
N LYS A 415 24.42 5.00 9.42
CA LYS A 415 24.58 3.60 9.00
C LYS A 415 23.49 3.14 8.03
N ILE A 416 22.26 3.57 8.20
CA ILE A 416 21.12 3.19 7.31
C ILE A 416 21.29 3.88 5.96
N ALA A 417 21.50 5.20 5.96
CA ALA A 417 21.72 5.97 4.73
C ALA A 417 22.94 5.46 3.95
N ASP A 418 24.06 5.20 4.64
CA ASP A 418 25.30 4.73 4.02
C ASP A 418 25.14 3.32 3.43
N SER A 419 24.50 2.40 4.15
CA SER A 419 24.25 1.05 3.69
C SER A 419 23.44 1.05 2.40
N ILE A 420 22.28 1.74 2.38
CA ILE A 420 21.41 1.82 1.20
C ILE A 420 22.15 2.52 0.05
N SER A 421 22.81 3.66 0.31
CA SER A 421 23.52 4.42 -0.70
C SER A 421 24.65 3.61 -1.37
N ASN A 422 25.47 2.94 -0.54
CA ASN A 422 26.59 2.13 -1.03
C ASN A 422 26.09 0.90 -1.82
N GLY A 423 25.02 0.27 -1.34
CA GLY A 423 24.38 -0.82 -2.07
C GLY A 423 23.85 -0.36 -3.44
N THR A 424 23.20 0.80 -3.48
CA THR A 424 22.67 1.42 -4.70
C THR A 424 23.80 1.76 -5.69
N LYS A 425 24.87 2.41 -5.21
CA LYS A 425 26.04 2.77 -6.04
C LYS A 425 26.75 1.53 -6.59
N ARG A 426 26.91 0.46 -5.80
CA ARG A 426 27.50 -0.83 -6.31
C ARG A 426 26.66 -1.43 -7.43
N ARG A 427 25.32 -1.42 -7.32
CA ARG A 427 24.45 -1.96 -8.38
C ARG A 427 24.33 -1.03 -9.59
N LEU A 428 24.52 0.28 -9.42
CA LEU A 428 24.65 1.21 -10.52
C LEU A 428 25.85 0.85 -11.42
N GLN A 429 27.00 0.47 -10.84
CA GLN A 429 28.16 0.00 -11.60
C GLN A 429 27.86 -1.23 -12.47
N ILE A 430 26.94 -2.10 -12.03
CA ILE A 430 26.49 -3.24 -12.86
C ILE A 430 25.65 -2.76 -14.05
N LEU A 431 24.87 -1.68 -13.90
CA LEU A 431 24.15 -1.07 -15.03
C LEU A 431 25.12 -0.45 -16.05
N GLU A 432 26.25 0.08 -15.58
CA GLU A 432 27.27 0.73 -16.43
C GLU A 432 28.09 -0.32 -17.21
N SER A 433 28.44 -1.46 -16.58
CA SER A 433 29.28 -2.50 -17.19
C SER A 433 28.52 -3.44 -18.14
N GLY A 434 27.19 -3.56 -17.97
CA GLY A 434 26.38 -4.49 -18.78
C GLY A 434 26.25 -4.12 -20.27
N ASP A 435 26.58 -2.88 -20.67
CA ASP A 435 26.60 -2.47 -22.10
C ASP A 435 27.87 -2.92 -22.85
N GLN A 436 28.89 -3.42 -22.13
CA GLN A 436 30.15 -3.87 -22.79
C GLN A 436 30.07 -5.30 -23.30
N GLU A 437 29.11 -6.12 -22.83
CA GLU A 437 28.93 -7.51 -23.26
C GLU A 437 28.03 -7.69 -24.51
N GLU A 438 27.23 -6.69 -24.89
CA GLU A 438 26.34 -6.76 -26.07
C GLU A 438 26.96 -6.16 -27.35
N SER A 439 28.22 -5.71 -27.30
CA SER A 439 28.96 -5.14 -28.46
C SER A 439 29.92 -6.12 -29.11
N HIS A 440 29.80 -7.42 -28.83
CA HIS A 440 30.63 -8.45 -29.49
C HIS A 440 29.77 -9.60 -30.04
#